data_2fd142daab0f528b3ee8dad37d426d0a
#
_entry.id   2fd142daab0f528b3ee8dad37d426d0a
#
_cell.length_a   1.000
_cell.length_b   1.000
_cell.length_c   1.000
_cell.angle_alpha   90.00
_cell.angle_beta   90.00
_cell.angle_gamma   90.00
#
_symmetry.space_group_name_H-M   'P 1'
#
loop_
_entity.id
_entity.type
_entity.pdbx_description
1 polymer ?
#
loop_
_entity_poly.entity_id
_entity_poly.type
_entity_poly.pdbx_seq_one_letter_code
_entity_poly.pdbx_strand_id
1 'polypeptide(L)'
;MKLNIYDHKEVIKTYEANEYELMFGTVEDMIDAAKLDKIETGTDAEIVMAATNLVTTSMDTVKDLLKDVFDGLTDDEIRHTRVSEIVNVIVDVIMYAISQITLFGGGKGKN
;
A
#
# COMPACT_ATOMS: atom_id res chain seq x y z
N MET A 1 11.72 -0.27 -0.91
CA MET A 1 10.65 0.41 -0.16
C MET A 1 11.04 0.50 1.31
N LYS A 2 10.90 1.66 1.89
CA LYS A 2 11.32 1.91 3.28
C LYS A 2 10.23 2.62 4.05
N LEU A 3 10.19 2.34 5.35
CA LEU A 3 9.29 3.02 6.26
C LEU A 3 10.06 3.37 7.53
N ASN A 4 10.12 4.65 7.85
CA ASN A 4 10.82 5.14 9.03
C ASN A 4 9.89 5.26 10.21
N ILE A 5 10.40 4.84 11.37
CA ILE A 5 9.69 5.00 12.64
C ILE A 5 10.38 6.14 13.37
N TYR A 6 9.60 7.07 13.89
CA TYR A 6 10.11 8.30 14.48
C TYR A 6 9.84 8.37 15.97
N ASP A 7 10.80 8.97 16.69
CA ASP A 7 10.58 9.44 18.05
C ASP A 7 10.72 10.95 17.94
N HIS A 8 9.59 11.66 18.04
CA HIS A 8 9.51 13.09 17.74
C HIS A 8 9.96 13.33 16.30
N LYS A 9 11.11 13.95 16.09
CA LYS A 9 11.60 14.24 14.74
C LYS A 9 12.75 13.35 14.31
N GLU A 10 13.16 12.43 15.17
CA GLU A 10 14.30 11.57 14.88
C GLU A 10 13.85 10.19 14.44
N VAL A 11 14.52 9.66 13.42
CA VAL A 11 14.30 8.29 12.98
C VAL A 11 14.99 7.36 13.96
N ILE A 12 14.21 6.49 14.61
CA ILE A 12 14.76 5.53 15.58
C ILE A 12 14.85 4.13 15.00
N LYS A 13 14.14 3.86 13.91
CA LYS A 13 14.13 2.55 13.28
C LYS A 13 13.66 2.71 11.85
N THR A 14 14.21 1.90 10.95
CA THR A 14 13.77 1.89 9.56
C THR A 14 13.45 0.45 9.17
N TYR A 15 12.26 0.24 8.64
CA TYR A 15 11.91 -1.01 8.00
C TYR A 15 12.21 -0.90 6.52
N GLU A 16 12.71 -1.97 5.95
CA GLU A 16 13.02 -2.01 4.52
C GLU A 16 12.49 -3.30 3.93
N ALA A 17 11.84 -3.20 2.79
CA ALA A 17 11.32 -4.34 2.07
C ALA A 17 11.71 -4.22 0.60
N ASN A 18 12.48 -5.17 0.10
CA ASN A 18 12.83 -5.26 -1.30
C ASN A 18 11.95 -6.28 -2.00
N GLU A 19 11.59 -7.32 -1.26
CA GLU A 19 10.68 -8.34 -1.74
C GLU A 19 9.58 -8.50 -0.68
N TYR A 20 8.34 -8.61 -1.13
CA TYR A 20 7.23 -8.79 -0.20
C TYR A 20 6.11 -9.52 -0.90
N GLU A 21 5.29 -10.19 -0.11
CA GLU A 21 4.12 -10.87 -0.59
C GLU A 21 2.89 -10.28 0.07
N LEU A 22 1.86 -10.03 -0.71
CA LEU A 22 0.61 -9.54 -0.18
C LEU A 22 -0.35 -10.72 -0.06
N MET A 23 -1.03 -10.80 1.06
CA MET A 23 -2.06 -11.82 1.24
C MET A 23 -3.24 -11.50 0.33
N PHE A 24 -3.87 -12.53 -0.22
CA PHE A 24 -4.98 -12.34 -1.14
C PHE A 24 -6.11 -11.53 -0.49
N GLY A 25 -6.43 -11.82 0.77
CA GLY A 25 -7.46 -11.08 1.48
C GLY A 25 -7.13 -9.60 1.62
N THR A 26 -5.86 -9.29 1.85
CA THR A 26 -5.41 -7.91 1.96
C THR A 26 -5.57 -7.19 0.62
N VAL A 27 -5.22 -7.87 -0.47
CA VAL A 27 -5.38 -7.32 -1.82
C VAL A 27 -6.85 -7.07 -2.14
N GLU A 28 -7.73 -8.03 -1.79
CA GLU A 28 -9.17 -7.86 -1.98
C GLU A 28 -9.69 -6.64 -1.23
N ASP A 29 -9.29 -6.51 0.04
CA ASP A 29 -9.72 -5.37 0.86
C ASP A 29 -9.25 -4.05 0.25
N MET A 30 -8.03 -4.03 -0.26
CA MET A 30 -7.46 -2.84 -0.88
C MET A 30 -8.21 -2.48 -2.17
N ILE A 31 -8.48 -3.47 -3.01
CA ILE A 31 -9.21 -3.24 -4.26
C ILE A 31 -10.58 -2.65 -3.95
N ASP A 32 -11.26 -3.22 -2.97
CA ASP A 32 -12.59 -2.77 -2.59
C ASP A 32 -12.56 -1.38 -1.98
N ALA A 33 -11.69 -1.17 -1.00
CA ALA A 33 -11.63 0.10 -0.26
C ALA A 33 -11.12 1.25 -1.12
N ALA A 34 -10.16 0.99 -1.98
CA ALA A 34 -9.58 2.02 -2.86
C ALA A 34 -10.28 2.11 -4.20
N LYS A 35 -11.23 1.22 -4.45
CA LYS A 35 -11.99 1.16 -5.72
C LYS A 35 -11.06 1.01 -6.92
N LEU A 36 -10.08 0.13 -6.79
CA LEU A 36 -9.09 -0.08 -7.85
C LEU A 36 -9.72 -0.64 -9.12
N ASP A 37 -10.85 -1.33 -8.98
CA ASP A 37 -11.59 -1.84 -10.13
C ASP A 37 -12.20 -0.70 -10.98
N LYS A 38 -12.25 0.52 -10.44
CA LYS A 38 -12.76 1.68 -11.14
C LYS A 38 -11.67 2.50 -11.81
N ILE A 39 -10.41 2.15 -11.58
CA ILE A 39 -9.30 2.86 -12.19
C ILE A 39 -9.20 2.42 -13.65
N GLU A 40 -9.32 3.37 -14.56
CA GLU A 40 -9.34 3.08 -16.00
C GLU A 40 -7.97 3.21 -16.64
N THR A 41 -7.27 4.27 -16.32
CA THR A 41 -6.01 4.59 -16.98
C THR A 41 -4.76 4.28 -16.14
N GLY A 42 -4.94 4.15 -14.82
CA GLY A 42 -3.81 3.87 -13.93
C GLY A 42 -2.79 4.99 -13.89
N THR A 43 -3.23 6.23 -14.10
CA THR A 43 -2.31 7.37 -14.03
C THR A 43 -1.80 7.57 -12.62
N ASP A 44 -0.66 8.23 -12.49
CA ASP A 44 -0.10 8.54 -11.19
C ASP A 44 -1.10 9.30 -10.32
N ALA A 45 -1.84 10.22 -10.90
CA ALA A 45 -2.85 11.00 -10.17
C ALA A 45 -3.93 10.10 -9.59
N GLU A 46 -4.43 9.14 -10.38
CA GLU A 46 -5.44 8.21 -9.91
C GLU A 46 -4.92 7.34 -8.77
N ILE A 47 -3.69 6.87 -8.89
CA ILE A 47 -3.08 6.00 -7.90
C ILE A 47 -2.85 6.76 -6.60
N VAL A 48 -2.36 8.00 -6.67
CA VAL A 48 -2.16 8.83 -5.49
C VAL A 48 -3.50 9.12 -4.79
N MET A 49 -4.54 9.39 -5.57
CA MET A 49 -5.87 9.61 -5.00
C MET A 49 -6.38 8.36 -4.30
N ALA A 50 -6.19 7.19 -4.92
CA ALA A 50 -6.60 5.93 -4.31
C ALA A 50 -5.85 5.68 -3.00
N ALA A 51 -4.54 5.93 -2.99
CA ALA A 51 -3.73 5.78 -1.79
C ALA A 51 -4.19 6.71 -0.68
N THR A 52 -4.43 7.98 -1.01
CA THR A 52 -4.90 8.97 -0.06
C THR A 52 -6.27 8.57 0.51
N ASN A 53 -7.15 8.10 -0.36
CA ASN A 53 -8.47 7.66 0.08
C ASN A 53 -8.38 6.48 1.04
N LEU A 54 -7.51 5.51 0.77
CA LEU A 54 -7.28 4.38 1.68
C LEU A 54 -6.82 4.87 3.05
N VAL A 55 -5.83 5.74 3.07
CA VAL A 55 -5.26 6.23 4.33
C VAL A 55 -6.30 6.99 5.15
N THR A 56 -7.20 7.70 4.49
CA THR A 56 -8.19 8.52 5.20
C THR A 56 -9.45 7.78 5.58
N THR A 57 -9.80 6.70 4.86
CA THR A 57 -11.08 6.04 5.07
C THR A 57 -10.98 4.58 5.49
N SER A 58 -9.83 3.94 5.32
CA SER A 58 -9.69 2.50 5.53
C SER A 58 -8.41 2.16 6.26
N MET A 59 -8.25 2.73 7.44
CA MET A 59 -7.03 2.59 8.22
C MET A 59 -6.69 1.13 8.53
N ASP A 60 -7.70 0.30 8.79
CA ASP A 60 -7.44 -1.11 9.09
C ASP A 60 -6.80 -1.82 7.90
N THR A 61 -7.30 -1.53 6.70
CA THR A 61 -6.70 -2.08 5.48
C THR A 61 -5.26 -1.60 5.30
N VAL A 62 -5.01 -0.32 5.60
CA VAL A 62 -3.67 0.24 5.52
C VAL A 62 -2.73 -0.48 6.49
N LYS A 63 -3.18 -0.72 7.73
CA LYS A 63 -2.36 -1.42 8.71
C LYS A 63 -2.04 -2.84 8.26
N ASP A 64 -3.02 -3.53 7.70
CA ASP A 64 -2.81 -4.89 7.19
C ASP A 64 -1.79 -4.89 6.05
N LEU A 65 -1.91 -3.93 5.13
CA LEU A 65 -0.96 -3.80 4.03
C LEU A 65 0.46 -3.56 4.54
N LEU A 66 0.60 -2.64 5.48
CA LEU A 66 1.92 -2.31 6.02
C LEU A 66 2.54 -3.51 6.72
N LYS A 67 1.74 -4.29 7.44
CA LYS A 67 2.25 -5.48 8.13
C LYS A 67 2.61 -6.61 7.17
N ASP A 68 1.92 -6.71 6.04
CA ASP A 68 2.28 -7.69 5.02
C ASP A 68 3.61 -7.32 4.36
N VAL A 69 3.85 -6.03 4.16
CA VAL A 69 5.06 -5.55 3.49
C VAL A 69 6.26 -5.53 4.42
N PHE A 70 6.06 -5.05 5.65
CA PHE A 70 7.13 -4.89 6.61
C PHE A 70 6.97 -5.87 7.76
N ASP A 71 7.68 -6.98 7.66
CA ASP A 71 7.59 -8.06 8.63
C ASP A 71 7.99 -7.56 10.03
N GLY A 72 7.13 -7.85 11.01
CA GLY A 72 7.38 -7.45 12.38
C GLY A 72 6.87 -6.08 12.78
N LEU A 73 6.32 -5.32 11.82
CA LEU A 73 5.79 -3.99 12.11
C LEU A 73 4.61 -4.08 13.08
N THR A 74 4.60 -3.22 14.08
CA THR A 74 3.55 -3.21 15.10
C THR A 74 2.63 -2.00 14.95
N ASP A 75 1.45 -2.09 15.55
CA ASP A 75 0.49 -0.96 15.56
C ASP A 75 1.10 0.28 16.21
N ASP A 76 1.84 0.09 17.30
CA ASP A 76 2.49 1.21 17.96
C ASP A 76 3.48 1.91 17.05
N GLU A 77 4.26 1.12 16.32
CA GLU A 77 5.23 1.68 15.38
C GLU A 77 4.53 2.44 14.25
N ILE A 78 3.43 1.92 13.76
CA ILE A 78 2.66 2.60 12.70
C ILE A 78 2.23 3.99 13.14
N ARG A 79 1.88 4.14 14.42
CA ARG A 79 1.48 5.44 14.96
C ARG A 79 2.62 6.46 14.99
N HIS A 80 3.85 5.99 14.85
CA HIS A 80 5.05 6.84 14.88
C HIS A 80 5.67 6.98 13.49
N THR A 81 4.87 6.85 12.46
CA THR A 81 5.30 7.07 11.08
C THR A 81 4.75 8.40 10.58
N ARG A 82 5.34 8.90 9.51
CA ARG A 82 4.83 10.11 8.86
C ARG A 82 3.80 9.74 7.80
N VAL A 83 2.71 10.50 7.76
CA VAL A 83 1.63 10.25 6.80
C VAL A 83 2.16 10.26 5.36
N SER A 84 3.06 11.18 5.03
CA SER A 84 3.62 11.25 3.68
C SER A 84 4.35 9.96 3.30
N GLU A 85 5.05 9.34 4.25
CA GLU A 85 5.74 8.09 3.98
C GLU A 85 4.76 6.95 3.83
N ILE A 86 3.69 6.93 4.64
CA ILE A 86 2.64 5.94 4.52
C ILE A 86 2.00 6.02 3.13
N VAL A 87 1.65 7.23 2.68
CA VAL A 87 1.03 7.41 1.37
C VAL A 87 1.97 6.90 0.26
N ASN A 88 3.26 7.21 0.34
CA ASN A 88 4.22 6.74 -0.65
C ASN A 88 4.30 5.22 -0.69
N VAL A 89 4.33 4.58 0.49
CA VAL A 89 4.34 3.12 0.56
C VAL A 89 3.07 2.54 -0.06
N ILE A 90 1.92 3.12 0.26
CA ILE A 90 0.65 2.64 -0.28
C ILE A 90 0.60 2.81 -1.81
N VAL A 91 1.12 3.93 -2.32
CA VAL A 91 1.22 4.12 -3.79
C VAL A 91 2.03 2.97 -4.41
N ASP A 92 3.19 2.67 -3.85
CA ASP A 92 4.02 1.59 -4.36
C ASP A 92 3.32 0.23 -4.29
N VAL A 93 2.61 -0.02 -3.18
CA VAL A 93 1.86 -1.26 -3.00
C VAL A 93 0.72 -1.37 -4.03
N ILE A 94 0.00 -0.28 -4.26
CA ILE A 94 -1.08 -0.26 -5.25
C ILE A 94 -0.51 -0.54 -6.64
N MET A 95 0.60 0.08 -7.00
CA MET A 95 1.23 -0.15 -8.30
C MET A 95 1.66 -1.60 -8.45
N TYR A 96 2.23 -2.17 -7.39
CA TYR A 96 2.61 -3.58 -7.38
C TYR A 96 1.39 -4.48 -7.56
N ALA A 97 0.31 -4.22 -6.83
CA ALA A 97 -0.91 -5.01 -6.92
C ALA A 97 -1.53 -4.94 -8.31
N ILE A 98 -1.58 -3.75 -8.89
CA ILE A 98 -2.10 -3.58 -10.26
C ILE A 98 -1.24 -4.37 -11.24
N SER A 99 0.08 -4.32 -11.08
CA SER A 99 1.01 -5.07 -11.91
C SER A 99 0.74 -6.57 -11.84
N GLN A 100 0.52 -7.09 -10.63
CA GLN A 100 0.23 -8.52 -10.46
C GLN A 100 -1.10 -8.91 -11.08
N ILE A 101 -2.11 -8.09 -10.89
CA ILE A 101 -3.43 -8.33 -11.48
C ILE A 101 -3.32 -8.31 -12.99
N THR A 102 -2.59 -7.37 -13.55
CA THR A 102 -2.40 -7.26 -15.00
C THR A 102 -1.66 -8.47 -15.55
N LEU A 103 -0.66 -8.97 -14.82
CA LEU A 103 0.08 -10.16 -15.24
C LEU A 103 -0.83 -11.38 -15.34
N PHE A 104 -1.67 -11.60 -14.34
CA PHE A 104 -2.52 -12.79 -14.30
C PHE A 104 -3.80 -12.62 -15.10
N GLY A 105 -4.36 -11.42 -15.07
CA GLY A 105 -5.61 -11.13 -15.74
C GLY A 105 -5.41 -10.40 -17.07
N GLY A 106 -4.18 -10.08 -17.38
CA GLY A 106 -3.88 -9.25 -18.55
C GLY A 106 -4.25 -9.89 -19.86
N GLY A 107 -4.35 -11.20 -19.86
CA GLY A 107 -4.77 -11.90 -21.04
C GLY A 107 -6.13 -11.45 -21.55
N LYS A 108 -6.97 -11.03 -20.65
CA LYS A 108 -8.27 -10.56 -21.03
C LYS A 108 -8.21 -9.30 -21.90
N GLY A 109 -7.15 -8.59 -21.75
CA GLY A 109 -6.95 -7.38 -22.56
C GLY A 109 -6.76 -7.70 -23.99
N LYS A 110 -6.55 -8.92 -24.25
CA LYS A 110 -6.38 -9.28 -25.48
C LYS A 110 -7.24 -10.26 -25.92
N ASN A 111 -7.54 -10.48 -25.46
CA ASN A 111 -8.31 -11.22 -25.83
C ASN A 111 -8.86 -11.00 -26.41
#